data_6b3d2a40cc820aeaa13dba9f29ace847
#
_entry.id   6b3d2a40cc820aeaa13dba9f29ace847
#
_cell.length_a   1.000
_cell.length_b   1.000
_cell.length_c   1.000
_cell.angle_alpha   90.00
_cell.angle_beta   90.00
_cell.angle_gamma   90.00
#
_symmetry.space_group_name_H-M   'P 1'
#
loop_
_entity.id
_entity.type
_entity.pdbx_description
1 polymer ?
#
loop_
_entity_poly.entity_id
_entity_poly.type
_entity_poly.pdbx_seq_one_letter_code
_entity_poly.pdbx_strand_id
1 'polypeptide(L)'
;SSAASDVYKRQGKFSHENGFTDNASTFNGDQQTFPKLLQQAGYQTAIIGKWHLISEPQGFDHWSILSGQHEQGDYYDPDFWEDGKHIVEKGYATDIITDKAIKFLEGRDKNKPFCMMYHQKAPHRNWMPAPRHLGIFNNTTFPEPANLFDDYEGRGRAAREQDMSIEHTLTNDWDLKLMTREEMLKDTTNRLYSVY
;
A
#
# COMPACT_ATOMS: atom_id res chain seq x y z
N SER A 1 5.85 1.22 2.74
CA SER A 1 6.85 0.14 2.67
C SER A 1 7.24 -0.09 1.22
N SER A 2 8.50 -0.36 0.95
CA SER A 2 8.94 -0.79 -0.37
C SER A 2 8.53 -2.25 -0.59
N ALA A 3 8.33 -2.67 -1.85
CA ALA A 3 8.04 -4.06 -2.18
C ALA A 3 9.11 -5.03 -1.64
N ALA A 4 10.40 -4.65 -1.67
CA ALA A 4 11.48 -5.41 -1.08
C ALA A 4 11.30 -5.68 0.42
N SER A 5 10.81 -4.70 1.18
CA SER A 5 10.48 -4.86 2.61
C SER A 5 9.33 -5.87 2.83
N ASP A 6 8.38 -5.93 1.92
CA ASP A 6 7.27 -6.88 1.99
C ASP A 6 7.74 -8.32 1.71
N VAL A 7 8.68 -8.51 0.81
CA VAL A 7 9.29 -9.84 0.57
C VAL A 7 10.11 -10.30 1.78
N TYR A 8 10.93 -9.42 2.36
CA TYR A 8 11.70 -9.74 3.57
C TYR A 8 10.80 -10.26 4.70
N LYS A 9 9.68 -9.59 4.95
CA LYS A 9 8.70 -10.03 5.98
C LYS A 9 8.13 -11.42 5.72
N ARG A 10 7.99 -11.80 4.44
CA ARG A 10 7.41 -13.10 4.08
C ARG A 10 8.40 -14.25 4.08
N GLN A 11 9.69 -13.96 3.87
CA GLN A 11 10.75 -14.97 3.72
C GLN A 11 11.77 -14.96 4.85
N GLY A 12 11.99 -13.81 5.52
CA GLY A 12 13.11 -13.59 6.41
C GLY A 12 14.47 -13.51 5.70
N LYS A 13 14.48 -13.25 4.37
CA LYS A 13 15.69 -13.11 3.56
C LYS A 13 15.85 -11.71 3.02
N PHE A 14 17.05 -11.21 3.00
CA PHE A 14 17.36 -9.92 2.37
C PHE A 14 17.20 -9.96 0.85
N SER A 15 17.03 -8.79 0.24
CA SER A 15 16.77 -8.63 -1.20
C SER A 15 17.85 -9.27 -2.08
N HIS A 16 19.12 -9.16 -1.68
CA HIS A 16 20.24 -9.77 -2.41
C HIS A 16 20.25 -11.31 -2.33
N GLU A 17 19.58 -11.92 -1.36
CA GLU A 17 19.47 -13.37 -1.21
C GLU A 17 18.21 -13.92 -1.91
N ASN A 18 17.15 -13.16 -1.97
CA ASN A 18 15.89 -13.60 -2.58
C ASN A 18 15.72 -13.18 -4.04
N GLY A 19 16.61 -12.32 -4.55
CA GLY A 19 16.63 -11.85 -5.92
C GLY A 19 15.62 -10.73 -6.25
N PHE A 20 14.84 -10.26 -5.28
CA PHE A 20 13.89 -9.15 -5.45
C PHE A 20 14.55 -7.83 -5.00
N THR A 21 15.29 -7.20 -5.92
CA THR A 21 16.20 -6.10 -5.60
C THR A 21 15.61 -4.70 -5.84
N ASP A 22 14.53 -4.60 -6.61
CA ASP A 22 13.87 -3.34 -6.93
C ASP A 22 12.34 -3.51 -7.10
N ASN A 23 11.64 -2.39 -7.33
CA ASN A 23 10.18 -2.40 -7.48
C ASN A 23 9.69 -2.79 -8.90
N ALA A 24 10.61 -3.02 -9.85
CA ALA A 24 10.31 -3.44 -11.21
C ALA A 24 10.54 -4.93 -11.41
N SER A 25 11.21 -5.59 -10.48
CA SER A 25 11.47 -7.03 -10.52
C SER A 25 10.20 -7.83 -10.22
N THR A 26 10.06 -8.99 -10.85
CA THR A 26 9.02 -9.96 -10.49
C THR A 26 9.53 -10.87 -9.39
N PHE A 27 8.79 -10.97 -8.30
CA PHE A 27 9.13 -11.88 -7.20
C PHE A 27 8.97 -13.34 -7.65
N ASN A 28 10.01 -14.15 -7.45
CA ASN A 28 9.90 -15.58 -7.69
C ASN A 28 9.08 -16.22 -6.56
N GLY A 29 7.80 -16.47 -6.84
CA GLY A 29 6.85 -17.06 -5.91
C GLY A 29 7.15 -18.51 -5.55
N ASP A 30 8.00 -19.23 -6.28
CA ASP A 30 8.36 -20.63 -5.96
C ASP A 30 9.23 -20.77 -4.70
N GLN A 31 9.84 -19.67 -4.28
CA GLN A 31 10.60 -19.64 -3.04
C GLN A 31 9.72 -19.91 -1.83
N GLN A 32 10.33 -20.43 -0.78
CA GLN A 32 9.63 -20.66 0.48
C GLN A 32 9.26 -19.35 1.15
N THR A 33 8.00 -19.26 1.57
CA THR A 33 7.44 -18.13 2.32
C THR A 33 6.63 -18.64 3.49
N PHE A 34 6.44 -17.84 4.54
CA PHE A 34 5.65 -18.28 5.70
C PHE A 34 4.19 -18.62 5.35
N PRO A 35 3.51 -17.94 4.39
CA PRO A 35 2.16 -18.35 4.01
C PRO A 35 2.10 -19.78 3.48
N LYS A 36 3.09 -20.20 2.66
CA LYS A 36 3.18 -21.59 2.19
C LYS A 36 3.32 -22.59 3.34
N LEU A 37 4.15 -22.26 4.34
CA LEU A 37 4.34 -23.11 5.52
C LEU A 37 3.06 -23.20 6.36
N LEU A 38 2.35 -22.10 6.54
CA LEU A 38 1.08 -22.09 7.26
C LEU A 38 -0.01 -22.88 6.51
N GLN A 39 -0.08 -22.74 5.19
CA GLN A 39 -1.01 -23.50 4.35
C GLN A 39 -0.73 -25.01 4.48
N GLN A 40 0.55 -25.43 4.42
CA GLN A 40 0.95 -26.81 4.64
C GLN A 40 0.63 -27.33 6.06
N ALA A 41 0.63 -26.44 7.04
CA ALA A 41 0.24 -26.75 8.42
C ALA A 41 -1.29 -26.75 8.65
N GLY A 42 -2.10 -26.60 7.59
CA GLY A 42 -3.56 -26.69 7.66
C GLY A 42 -4.27 -25.36 7.98
N TYR A 43 -3.55 -24.23 7.93
CA TYR A 43 -4.18 -22.90 8.03
C TYR A 43 -4.94 -22.59 6.75
N GLN A 44 -6.05 -21.91 6.88
CA GLN A 44 -6.66 -21.18 5.78
C GLN A 44 -5.89 -19.87 5.58
N THR A 45 -5.38 -19.65 4.39
CA THR A 45 -4.51 -18.51 4.09
C THR A 45 -5.16 -17.56 3.10
N ALA A 46 -5.07 -16.25 3.38
CA ALA A 46 -5.56 -15.23 2.45
C ALA A 46 -4.63 -14.03 2.38
N ILE A 47 -4.64 -13.34 1.23
CA ILE A 47 -4.10 -12.00 1.10
C ILE A 47 -5.12 -11.09 0.42
N ILE A 48 -5.38 -9.93 1.02
CA ILE A 48 -6.35 -8.97 0.52
C ILE A 48 -5.75 -7.57 0.56
N GLY A 49 -5.74 -6.91 -0.60
CA GLY A 49 -5.22 -5.56 -0.77
C GLY A 49 -3.88 -5.49 -1.48
N LYS A 50 -2.94 -4.66 -1.05
CA LYS A 50 -1.70 -4.39 -1.77
C LYS A 50 -0.73 -5.59 -1.76
N TRP A 51 -0.34 -6.06 -2.94
CA TRP A 51 0.67 -7.11 -3.15
C TRP A 51 2.02 -6.53 -3.58
N HIS A 52 2.05 -5.82 -4.70
CA HIS A 52 3.21 -5.09 -5.25
C HIS A 52 4.45 -5.96 -5.50
N LEU A 53 4.28 -7.17 -5.99
CA LEU A 53 5.39 -8.11 -6.29
C LEU A 53 5.40 -8.61 -7.74
N ILE A 54 4.51 -8.10 -8.59
CA ILE A 54 4.40 -8.42 -10.03
C ILE A 54 4.25 -9.93 -10.31
N SER A 55 3.89 -10.70 -9.33
CA SER A 55 3.68 -12.13 -9.43
C SER A 55 2.35 -12.53 -8.84
N GLU A 56 1.83 -13.64 -9.30
CA GLU A 56 0.66 -14.26 -8.65
C GLU A 56 1.00 -14.65 -7.21
N PRO A 57 0.14 -14.33 -6.22
CA PRO A 57 0.34 -14.76 -4.85
C PRO A 57 0.35 -16.28 -4.71
N GLN A 58 1.38 -16.83 -4.10
CA GLN A 58 1.47 -18.26 -3.80
C GLN A 58 1.44 -18.53 -2.30
N GLY A 59 0.85 -19.67 -1.91
CA GLY A 59 0.66 -20.06 -0.52
C GLY A 59 -0.58 -19.43 0.12
N PHE A 60 -1.55 -19.02 -0.70
CA PHE A 60 -2.83 -18.49 -0.28
C PHE A 60 -3.97 -19.29 -0.91
N ASP A 61 -4.98 -19.64 -0.10
CA ASP A 61 -6.20 -20.29 -0.55
C ASP A 61 -7.17 -19.31 -1.21
N HIS A 62 -7.06 -18.04 -0.83
CA HIS A 62 -7.81 -16.93 -1.41
C HIS A 62 -6.92 -15.70 -1.50
N TRP A 63 -7.01 -14.99 -2.60
CA TRP A 63 -6.32 -13.72 -2.75
C TRP A 63 -7.10 -12.73 -3.64
N SER A 64 -7.13 -11.48 -3.19
CA SER A 64 -7.70 -10.36 -3.92
C SER A 64 -6.76 -9.18 -3.77
N ILE A 65 -5.92 -8.97 -4.77
CA ILE A 65 -4.84 -8.01 -4.72
C ILE A 65 -5.10 -6.82 -5.66
N LEU A 66 -4.70 -5.64 -5.22
CA LEU A 66 -4.75 -4.46 -6.06
C LEU A 66 -3.88 -4.65 -7.31
N SER A 67 -4.45 -4.37 -8.47
CA SER A 67 -3.77 -4.32 -9.76
C SER A 67 -3.78 -2.88 -10.32
N GLY A 68 -3.47 -2.70 -11.60
CA GLY A 68 -3.38 -1.37 -12.21
C GLY A 68 -2.00 -0.74 -12.07
N GLN A 69 -1.89 0.59 -12.05
CA GLN A 69 -0.62 1.32 -12.10
C GLN A 69 0.46 0.72 -11.20
N HIS A 70 1.43 0.01 -11.80
CA HIS A 70 2.54 -0.67 -11.11
C HIS A 70 2.09 -1.55 -9.92
N GLU A 71 0.90 -2.21 -10.02
CA GLU A 71 0.30 -3.06 -8.97
C GLU A 71 0.11 -2.37 -7.62
N GLN A 72 -0.01 -1.06 -7.61
CA GLN A 72 -0.30 -0.30 -6.40
C GLN A 72 -1.78 0.05 -6.25
N GLY A 73 -2.55 -0.15 -7.33
CA GLY A 73 -3.99 0.12 -7.40
C GLY A 73 -4.33 1.61 -7.31
N ASP A 74 -5.60 1.90 -7.46
CA ASP A 74 -6.17 3.23 -7.32
C ASP A 74 -6.95 3.36 -6.02
N TYR A 75 -7.15 4.61 -5.53
CA TYR A 75 -7.96 4.86 -4.33
C TYR A 75 -9.45 4.76 -4.61
N TYR A 76 -9.85 5.05 -5.85
CA TYR A 76 -11.23 4.99 -6.29
C TYR A 76 -11.37 4.06 -7.47
N ASP A 77 -12.47 3.31 -7.48
CA ASP A 77 -12.78 2.33 -8.51
C ASP A 77 -11.61 1.38 -8.82
N PRO A 78 -11.01 0.78 -7.78
CA PRO A 78 -9.78 0.02 -7.95
C PRO A 78 -10.01 -1.23 -8.80
N ASP A 79 -8.98 -1.58 -9.58
CA ASP A 79 -8.86 -2.86 -10.24
C ASP A 79 -8.21 -3.87 -9.28
N PHE A 80 -8.83 -5.04 -9.15
CA PHE A 80 -8.31 -6.17 -8.39
C PHE A 80 -7.98 -7.33 -9.31
N TRP A 81 -6.93 -8.02 -8.98
CA TRP A 81 -6.68 -9.35 -9.47
C TRP A 81 -7.05 -10.32 -8.36
N GLU A 82 -8.13 -11.07 -8.56
CA GLU A 82 -8.75 -11.92 -7.55
C GLU A 82 -8.82 -13.36 -8.04
N ASP A 83 -8.12 -14.28 -7.40
CA ASP A 83 -8.09 -15.70 -7.72
C ASP A 83 -7.98 -15.96 -9.24
N GLY A 84 -7.08 -15.23 -9.91
CA GLY A 84 -6.80 -15.35 -11.35
C GLY A 84 -7.71 -14.52 -12.26
N LYS A 85 -8.61 -13.67 -11.73
CA LYS A 85 -9.52 -12.84 -12.52
C LYS A 85 -9.34 -11.36 -12.23
N HIS A 86 -9.34 -10.52 -13.26
CA HIS A 86 -9.38 -9.07 -13.10
C HIS A 86 -10.81 -8.58 -12.89
N ILE A 87 -11.00 -7.77 -11.86
CA ILE A 87 -12.30 -7.25 -11.44
C ILE A 87 -12.14 -5.77 -11.08
N VAL A 88 -12.86 -4.90 -11.78
CA VAL A 88 -12.95 -3.48 -11.40
C VAL A 88 -14.15 -3.30 -10.47
N GLU A 89 -13.92 -2.80 -9.26
CA GLU A 89 -14.96 -2.54 -8.29
C GLU A 89 -15.18 -1.05 -8.07
N LYS A 90 -16.45 -0.64 -8.08
CA LYS A 90 -16.82 0.76 -7.86
C LYS A 90 -16.79 1.13 -6.39
N GLY A 91 -16.10 2.20 -6.06
CA GLY A 91 -16.04 2.73 -4.70
C GLY A 91 -14.63 3.07 -4.22
N TYR A 92 -14.50 3.20 -2.91
CA TYR A 92 -13.24 3.57 -2.26
C TYR A 92 -12.44 2.33 -1.85
N ALA A 93 -11.19 2.25 -2.28
CA ALA A 93 -10.35 1.06 -2.14
C ALA A 93 -10.24 0.56 -0.69
N THR A 94 -10.10 1.46 0.29
CA THR A 94 -10.01 1.06 1.70
C THR A 94 -11.27 0.36 2.18
N ASP A 95 -12.45 0.82 1.75
CA ASP A 95 -13.73 0.22 2.13
C ASP A 95 -13.87 -1.15 1.46
N ILE A 96 -13.62 -1.23 0.15
CA ILE A 96 -13.70 -2.47 -0.62
C ILE A 96 -12.74 -3.54 -0.06
N ILE A 97 -11.49 -3.18 0.22
CA ILE A 97 -10.51 -4.09 0.83
C ILE A 97 -11.00 -4.58 2.19
N THR A 98 -11.62 -3.69 2.97
CA THR A 98 -12.18 -4.04 4.28
C THR A 98 -13.36 -5.02 4.14
N ASP A 99 -14.28 -4.75 3.24
CA ASP A 99 -15.44 -5.61 2.99
C ASP A 99 -15.02 -7.00 2.52
N LYS A 100 -14.02 -7.07 1.62
CA LYS A 100 -13.43 -8.36 1.19
C LYS A 100 -12.79 -9.12 2.36
N ALA A 101 -12.09 -8.43 3.23
CA ALA A 101 -11.48 -9.04 4.42
C ALA A 101 -12.55 -9.57 5.39
N ILE A 102 -13.61 -8.82 5.63
CA ILE A 102 -14.75 -9.25 6.45
C ILE A 102 -15.41 -10.48 5.81
N LYS A 103 -15.67 -10.44 4.50
CA LYS A 103 -16.26 -11.57 3.77
C LYS A 103 -15.43 -12.85 3.91
N PHE A 104 -14.10 -12.76 3.80
CA PHE A 104 -13.21 -13.89 4.06
C PHE A 104 -13.38 -14.42 5.49
N LEU A 105 -13.35 -13.53 6.49
CA LEU A 105 -13.48 -13.91 7.91
C LEU A 105 -14.83 -14.56 8.23
N GLU A 106 -15.90 -14.11 7.59
CA GLU A 106 -17.24 -14.70 7.76
C GLU A 106 -17.38 -16.07 7.08
N GLY A 107 -16.79 -16.20 5.89
CA GLY A 107 -16.89 -17.40 5.04
C GLY A 107 -15.92 -18.51 5.39
N ARG A 108 -14.90 -18.26 6.22
CA ARG A 108 -13.87 -19.27 6.55
C ARG A 108 -14.43 -20.43 7.34
N ASP A 109 -13.81 -21.59 7.25
CA ASP A 109 -14.08 -22.73 8.15
C ASP A 109 -13.64 -22.38 9.57
N LYS A 110 -14.57 -22.26 10.49
CA LYS A 110 -14.32 -21.86 11.89
C LYS A 110 -13.58 -22.93 12.70
N ASN A 111 -13.47 -24.15 12.19
CA ASN A 111 -12.75 -25.24 12.83
C ASN A 111 -11.27 -25.28 12.46
N LYS A 112 -10.82 -24.41 11.54
CA LYS A 112 -9.43 -24.32 11.12
C LYS A 112 -8.82 -22.99 11.57
N PRO A 113 -7.53 -22.99 11.93
CA PRO A 113 -6.80 -21.75 12.09
C PRO A 113 -6.71 -21.01 10.76
N PHE A 114 -6.52 -19.70 10.81
CA PHE A 114 -6.35 -18.91 9.59
C PHE A 114 -5.19 -17.92 9.72
N CYS A 115 -4.66 -17.53 8.57
CA CYS A 115 -3.73 -16.43 8.43
C CYS A 115 -4.20 -15.53 7.29
N MET A 116 -4.54 -14.29 7.59
CA MET A 116 -4.92 -13.29 6.60
C MET A 116 -3.93 -12.15 6.60
N MET A 117 -3.34 -11.86 5.44
CA MET A 117 -2.57 -10.64 5.19
C MET A 117 -3.54 -9.56 4.68
N TYR A 118 -3.81 -8.58 5.52
CA TYR A 118 -4.73 -7.48 5.23
C TYR A 118 -3.93 -6.20 4.97
N HIS A 119 -3.80 -5.82 3.71
CA HIS A 119 -2.89 -4.79 3.26
C HIS A 119 -3.64 -3.63 2.58
N GLN A 120 -3.77 -2.52 3.27
CA GLN A 120 -4.36 -1.32 2.71
C GLN A 120 -3.42 -0.59 1.74
N LYS A 121 -3.99 0.10 0.72
CA LYS A 121 -3.26 1.05 -0.10
C LYS A 121 -2.84 2.28 0.70
N ALA A 122 -3.76 2.81 1.50
CA ALA A 122 -3.51 3.94 2.38
C ALA A 122 -2.44 3.61 3.43
N PRO A 123 -1.57 4.53 3.81
CA PRO A 123 -1.47 5.93 3.39
C PRO A 123 -0.43 6.19 2.28
N HIS A 124 -0.38 5.35 1.25
CA HIS A 124 0.52 5.63 0.12
C HIS A 124 0.08 6.92 -0.59
N ARG A 125 1.03 7.77 -0.95
CA ARG A 125 0.76 8.95 -1.79
C ARG A 125 0.12 8.50 -3.12
N ASN A 126 -0.83 9.17 -3.63
CA ASN A 126 -1.43 10.52 -3.52
C ASN A 126 -2.53 10.69 -2.44
N TRP A 127 -2.40 10.29 -1.25
CA TRP A 127 -3.25 10.50 -0.08
C TRP A 127 -4.70 10.93 -0.35
N MET A 128 -5.43 10.19 -1.17
CA MET A 128 -6.81 10.49 -1.51
C MET A 128 -7.74 9.97 -0.42
N PRO A 129 -8.36 10.84 0.39
CA PRO A 129 -9.27 10.40 1.44
C PRO A 129 -10.63 9.99 0.87
N ALA A 130 -11.38 9.20 1.61
CA ALA A 130 -12.78 8.97 1.28
C ALA A 130 -13.58 10.30 1.38
N PRO A 131 -14.66 10.47 0.57
CA PRO A 131 -15.45 11.71 0.57
C PRO A 131 -15.95 12.12 1.96
N ARG A 132 -16.32 11.15 2.79
CA ARG A 132 -16.77 11.39 4.17
C ARG A 132 -15.71 11.99 5.10
N HIS A 133 -14.44 11.95 4.70
CA HIS A 133 -13.33 12.49 5.47
C HIS A 133 -12.79 13.81 4.93
N LEU A 134 -13.33 14.28 3.81
CA LEU A 134 -12.99 15.59 3.28
C LEU A 134 -13.39 16.68 4.28
N GLY A 135 -12.46 17.58 4.54
CA GLY A 135 -12.72 18.74 5.40
C GLY A 135 -12.77 18.48 6.91
N ILE A 136 -12.60 17.24 7.41
CA ILE A 136 -12.66 16.97 8.87
C ILE A 136 -11.61 17.75 9.67
N PHE A 137 -10.53 18.17 9.04
CA PHE A 137 -9.44 18.92 9.66
C PHE A 137 -9.33 20.38 9.20
N ASN A 138 -10.29 20.90 8.41
CA ASN A 138 -10.22 22.25 7.86
C ASN A 138 -10.07 23.35 8.94
N ASN A 139 -10.58 23.11 10.13
CA ASN A 139 -10.51 24.04 11.25
C ASN A 139 -9.55 23.56 12.34
N THR A 140 -8.64 22.64 12.03
CA THR A 140 -7.71 22.08 13.01
C THR A 140 -6.30 22.61 12.74
N THR A 141 -5.71 23.26 13.71
CA THR A 141 -4.28 23.59 13.69
C THR A 141 -3.51 22.43 14.34
N PHE A 142 -2.65 21.78 13.58
CA PHE A 142 -1.77 20.74 14.13
C PHE A 142 -0.56 21.40 14.80
N PRO A 143 -0.19 20.97 16.01
CA PRO A 143 1.01 21.50 16.66
C PRO A 143 2.25 21.05 15.89
N GLU A 144 3.15 21.97 15.65
CA GLU A 144 4.45 21.65 15.08
C GLU A 144 5.32 20.94 16.13
N PRO A 145 5.89 19.77 15.80
CA PRO A 145 6.83 19.13 16.71
C PRO A 145 8.10 19.98 16.83
N ALA A 146 8.72 20.00 18.01
CA ALA A 146 9.90 20.82 18.29
C ALA A 146 11.10 20.52 17.36
N ASN A 147 11.11 19.34 16.77
CA ASN A 147 12.16 18.89 15.84
C ASN A 147 11.74 18.91 14.36
N LEU A 148 10.69 19.67 14.00
CA LEU A 148 10.24 19.77 12.60
C LEU A 148 11.34 20.34 11.69
N PHE A 149 12.08 21.34 12.20
CA PHE A 149 13.23 21.96 11.53
C PHE A 149 14.52 21.68 12.32
N ASP A 150 14.77 20.39 12.62
CA ASP A 150 15.95 19.94 13.35
C ASP A 150 17.23 20.23 12.53
N ASP A 151 18.25 20.79 13.16
CA ASP A 151 19.57 21.00 12.55
C ASP A 151 20.46 19.75 12.59
N TYR A 152 19.97 18.69 13.20
CA TYR A 152 20.68 17.42 13.41
C TYR A 152 22.01 17.54 14.19
N GLU A 153 22.19 18.59 15.01
CA GLU A 153 23.36 18.73 15.85
C GLU A 153 23.53 17.51 16.78
N GLY A 154 24.73 17.08 16.98
CA GLY A 154 25.06 15.90 17.82
C GLY A 154 24.76 14.54 17.17
N ARG A 155 24.22 14.50 15.94
CA ARG A 155 23.95 13.26 15.20
C ARG A 155 25.08 12.90 14.21
N GLY A 156 25.03 11.68 13.69
CA GLY A 156 26.00 11.19 12.72
C GLY A 156 26.01 12.01 11.43
N ARG A 157 27.14 11.96 10.70
CA ARG A 157 27.37 12.73 9.48
C ARG A 157 26.27 12.54 8.43
N ALA A 158 25.80 11.32 8.21
CA ALA A 158 24.76 11.02 7.24
C ALA A 158 23.43 11.76 7.53
N ALA A 159 23.07 11.96 8.80
CA ALA A 159 21.87 12.69 9.17
C ALA A 159 22.04 14.22 8.97
N ARG A 160 23.25 14.74 9.20
CA ARG A 160 23.53 16.17 9.06
C ARG A 160 23.73 16.61 7.62
N GLU A 161 24.32 15.74 6.78
CA GLU A 161 24.66 16.03 5.39
C GLU A 161 23.60 15.57 4.39
N GLN A 162 22.50 14.99 4.86
CA GLN A 162 21.36 14.65 3.99
C GLN A 162 20.70 15.94 3.48
N ASP A 163 20.24 15.92 2.24
CA ASP A 163 19.65 17.07 1.58
C ASP A 163 18.10 17.09 1.59
N MET A 164 17.47 16.06 2.17
CA MET A 164 16.01 15.99 2.30
C MET A 164 15.54 16.85 3.48
N SER A 165 15.09 18.05 3.17
CA SER A 165 14.49 18.95 4.16
C SER A 165 13.09 19.40 3.74
N ILE A 166 12.24 19.69 4.72
CA ILE A 166 10.90 20.22 4.46
C ILE A 166 11.00 21.60 3.78
N GLU A 167 11.98 22.41 4.19
CA GLU A 167 12.13 23.77 3.72
C GLU A 167 12.63 23.86 2.27
N HIS A 168 13.56 23.00 1.87
CA HIS A 168 14.30 23.17 0.61
C HIS A 168 14.07 22.09 -0.43
N THR A 169 13.77 20.87 -0.02
CA THR A 169 13.77 19.70 -0.91
C THR A 169 12.39 19.08 -1.12
N LEU A 170 11.49 19.15 -0.14
CA LEU A 170 10.13 18.65 -0.30
C LEU A 170 9.34 19.57 -1.24
N THR A 171 8.74 18.99 -2.26
CA THR A 171 7.91 19.67 -3.24
C THR A 171 6.47 19.16 -3.22
N ASN A 172 5.54 20.01 -3.63
CA ASN A 172 4.12 19.63 -3.64
C ASN A 172 3.82 18.53 -4.66
N ASP A 173 4.46 18.55 -5.80
CA ASP A 173 4.24 17.64 -6.92
C ASP A 173 4.96 16.28 -6.70
N TRP A 174 6.23 16.29 -6.32
CA TRP A 174 7.01 15.04 -6.13
C TRP A 174 6.72 14.32 -4.83
N ASP A 175 6.71 15.05 -3.72
CA ASP A 175 6.64 14.44 -2.38
C ASP A 175 5.20 14.29 -1.91
N LEU A 176 4.41 15.33 -2.04
CA LEU A 176 2.99 15.29 -1.70
C LEU A 176 2.13 14.71 -2.82
N LYS A 177 2.66 14.63 -4.06
CA LYS A 177 1.90 14.17 -5.23
C LYS A 177 0.60 14.95 -5.42
N LEU A 178 0.61 16.21 -5.05
CA LEU A 178 -0.52 17.09 -5.31
C LEU A 178 -0.52 17.47 -6.79
N MET A 179 -1.66 17.29 -7.42
CA MET A 179 -1.86 17.75 -8.78
C MET A 179 -1.76 19.27 -8.82
N THR A 180 -1.18 19.80 -9.88
CA THR A 180 -1.29 21.22 -10.17
C THR A 180 -2.76 21.59 -10.44
N ARG A 181 -3.11 22.86 -10.27
CA ARG A 181 -4.47 23.33 -10.59
C ARG A 181 -4.87 23.01 -12.03
N GLU A 182 -3.93 23.07 -12.96
CA GLU A 182 -4.18 22.75 -14.37
C GLU A 182 -4.46 21.27 -14.59
N GLU A 183 -3.74 20.39 -13.92
CA GLU A 183 -3.97 18.94 -13.94
C GLU A 183 -5.30 18.59 -13.30
N MET A 184 -5.64 19.21 -12.15
CA MET A 184 -6.93 19.02 -11.50
C MET A 184 -8.11 19.39 -12.38
N LEU A 185 -7.98 20.47 -13.16
CA LEU A 185 -9.03 20.91 -14.09
C LEU A 185 -9.17 19.99 -15.31
N LYS A 186 -8.13 19.29 -15.69
CA LYS A 186 -8.12 18.30 -16.80
C LYS A 186 -8.57 16.92 -16.36
N ASP A 187 -8.44 16.60 -15.08
CA ASP A 187 -8.78 15.26 -14.55
C ASP A 187 -10.28 15.16 -14.30
N THR A 188 -10.98 14.61 -15.28
CA THR A 188 -12.43 14.34 -15.19
C THR A 188 -12.77 13.13 -14.31
N THR A 189 -11.79 12.32 -13.94
CA THR A 189 -11.99 11.10 -13.13
C THR A 189 -11.89 11.37 -11.64
N ASN A 190 -11.12 12.38 -11.24
CA ASN A 190 -10.87 12.77 -9.85
C ASN A 190 -11.67 14.00 -9.42
N ARG A 191 -12.99 13.94 -9.56
CA ARG A 191 -13.91 15.04 -9.18
C ARG A 191 -13.74 15.54 -7.74
N LEU A 192 -13.07 14.80 -6.88
CA LEU A 192 -12.87 15.18 -5.47
C LEU A 192 -11.87 16.29 -5.27
N TYR A 193 -10.89 16.46 -6.18
CA TYR A 193 -9.96 17.58 -6.16
C TYR A 193 -10.50 18.85 -6.83
N SER A 194 -11.62 18.79 -7.54
CA SER A 194 -12.27 19.95 -8.15
C SER A 194 -13.09 20.79 -7.16
N VAL A 195 -13.13 20.38 -5.89
CA VAL A 195 -13.92 21.05 -4.83
C VAL A 195 -13.02 21.89 -3.90
N TYR A 196 -11.72 21.88 -4.10
CA TYR A 196 -10.74 22.74 -3.43
C TYR A 196 -10.08 23.66 -4.45
#